data_6cb5ab7ad7f8ae2b521df3b9b620c60a
#
_entry.id   6cb5ab7ad7f8ae2b521df3b9b620c60a
#
_cell.length_a   1.000
_cell.length_b   1.000
_cell.length_c   1.000
_cell.angle_alpha   90.00
_cell.angle_beta   90.00
_cell.angle_gamma   90.00
#
_symmetry.space_group_name_H-M   'P 1'
#
loop_
_entity.id
_entity.type
_entity.pdbx_description
1 polymer ?
#
loop_
_entity_poly.entity_id
_entity_poly.type
_entity_poly.pdbx_seq_one_letter_code
_entity_poly.pdbx_strand_id
1 'polypeptide(L)'
;MAAKGAWAVPLLACLGLLAAGCAAPPPAPPPPPRPAAPPAPRPAPAPAGIVFAGVRSSSYGIKPFPEPAAWQRAILAMAAKFEGATPGAIWIVGVMAKTPRFVHVDFPAEGRTVPYVEFDSVDKPERYLDAFDGKGIKVYLQVEPANADVPTLIDLVLGRYGHHPCVVGFGIDVEWNKTADRPRTGMPVNDATARAWEARVKSFNPSYRLFLKHWDPDWMPQVYRGDIVFVDDSQIFPDMEAMVKEFGEDWAPRFYPNLVMFQVGYNSDKPWWSGLADPPRTLGDAIRARVKQDMGIIWVDFSLRDVLPIEGDGRP
;
A
#
# COMPACT_ATOMS: atom_id res chain seq x y z
N MET A 1 -15.02 70.49 27.33
CA MET A 1 -14.97 70.64 28.80
C MET A 1 -13.85 69.84 29.29
N ALA A 2 -12.68 70.43 29.58
CA ALA A 2 -12.08 70.82 30.87
C ALA A 2 -11.62 69.56 31.61
N ALA A 3 -10.42 69.47 32.19
CA ALA A 3 -9.26 70.32 32.44
C ALA A 3 -8.07 69.41 32.87
N LYS A 4 -6.87 69.62 32.41
CA LYS A 4 -5.69 70.15 33.05
C LYS A 4 -5.36 69.67 34.48
N GLY A 5 -4.15 69.18 34.67
CA GLY A 5 -3.48 69.00 35.93
C GLY A 5 -1.99 68.71 35.74
N ALA A 6 -1.20 69.79 35.65
CA ALA A 6 0.28 69.75 35.70
C ALA A 6 0.71 69.86 37.15
N TRP A 7 1.81 69.11 37.54
CA TRP A 7 2.62 69.44 38.70
C TRP A 7 4.11 69.30 38.36
N ALA A 8 4.85 70.31 38.75
CA ALA A 8 6.25 70.56 38.46
C ALA A 8 7.14 70.23 39.66
N VAL A 9 8.32 69.70 39.38
CA VAL A 9 9.72 69.93 39.90
C VAL A 9 9.98 69.83 41.42
N PRO A 10 11.15 69.35 41.91
CA PRO A 10 12.42 70.04 41.66
C PRO A 10 13.69 69.20 41.40
N LEU A 11 14.66 69.85 40.76
CA LEU A 11 16.03 69.51 40.63
C LEU A 11 16.75 69.33 42.00
N LEU A 12 17.52 68.27 42.13
CA LEU A 12 18.67 68.22 43.09
C LEU A 12 19.94 67.86 42.32
N ALA A 13 20.86 68.80 42.26
CA ALA A 13 22.21 68.63 41.75
C ALA A 13 23.09 67.97 42.81
N CYS A 14 23.70 66.83 42.50
CA CYS A 14 24.82 66.26 43.27
C CYS A 14 25.99 66.14 42.35
N LEU A 15 27.03 66.94 42.61
CA LEU A 15 28.39 66.73 42.11
C LEU A 15 28.96 65.43 42.69
N GLY A 16 29.42 64.54 41.83
CA GLY A 16 30.12 63.32 42.20
C GLY A 16 31.26 63.03 41.26
N LEU A 17 32.44 62.95 41.82
CA LEU A 17 33.81 62.81 41.24
C LEU A 17 33.90 61.82 40.07
N LEU A 18 34.60 62.25 38.99
CA LEU A 18 35.12 61.41 37.92
C LEU A 18 36.26 60.51 38.42
N ALA A 19 36.03 59.23 38.58
CA ALA A 19 37.07 58.20 38.62
C ALA A 19 37.18 57.58 37.23
N ALA A 20 38.28 57.89 36.51
CA ALA A 20 38.59 57.27 35.23
C ALA A 20 39.02 55.80 35.47
N GLY A 21 38.09 54.87 35.36
CA GLY A 21 38.39 53.44 35.32
C GLY A 21 38.64 53.01 33.86
N CYS A 22 39.90 52.56 33.59
CA CYS A 22 40.24 51.90 32.31
C CYS A 22 39.40 50.61 32.19
N ALA A 23 38.32 50.65 31.48
CA ALA A 23 37.55 49.44 31.11
C ALA A 23 38.33 48.71 30.00
N ALA A 24 38.58 47.41 30.22
CA ALA A 24 39.17 46.57 29.20
C ALA A 24 38.17 46.44 28.01
N PRO A 25 38.66 46.34 26.77
CA PRO A 25 37.82 46.22 25.62
C PRO A 25 36.99 44.90 25.72
N PRO A 26 35.74 44.89 25.23
CA PRO A 26 34.92 43.70 25.26
C PRO A 26 35.55 42.57 24.41
N PRO A 27 35.40 41.31 24.81
CA PRO A 27 35.94 40.18 24.05
C PRO A 27 35.37 40.18 22.64
N ALA A 28 36.20 39.83 21.66
CA ALA A 28 35.78 39.73 20.27
C ALA A 28 34.61 38.71 20.11
N PRO A 29 33.63 38.98 19.25
CA PRO A 29 32.53 38.03 19.01
C PRO A 29 33.11 36.70 18.50
N PRO A 30 32.47 35.56 18.86
CA PRO A 30 32.90 34.26 18.36
C PRO A 30 32.81 34.22 16.82
N PRO A 31 33.72 33.50 16.14
CA PRO A 31 33.68 33.38 14.69
C PRO A 31 32.36 32.74 14.26
N PRO A 32 31.82 33.11 13.09
CA PRO A 32 30.59 32.53 12.56
C PRO A 32 30.75 31.02 12.44
N PRO A 33 29.67 30.23 12.68
CA PRO A 33 29.73 28.80 12.53
C PRO A 33 30.14 28.42 11.09
N ARG A 34 31.07 27.47 11.00
CA ARG A 34 31.54 26.97 9.69
C ARG A 34 30.32 26.42 8.92
N PRO A 35 30.16 26.76 7.62
CA PRO A 35 29.11 26.17 6.81
C PRO A 35 29.14 24.66 6.95
N ALA A 36 27.97 24.06 7.17
CA ALA A 36 27.84 22.61 7.20
C ALA A 36 28.35 22.02 5.87
N ALA A 37 29.18 20.98 5.97
CA ALA A 37 29.63 20.27 4.77
C ALA A 37 28.37 19.81 3.94
N PRO A 38 28.43 19.90 2.61
CA PRO A 38 27.33 19.40 1.78
C PRO A 38 27.08 17.95 2.16
N PRO A 39 25.77 17.53 2.21
CA PRO A 39 25.43 16.14 2.50
C PRO A 39 26.16 15.23 1.51
N ALA A 40 26.65 14.10 2.00
CA ALA A 40 27.29 13.09 1.16
C ALA A 40 26.33 12.71 0.01
N PRO A 41 26.84 12.45 -1.21
CA PRO A 41 26.03 11.98 -2.31
C PRO A 41 25.21 10.78 -1.86
N ARG A 42 23.90 10.82 -2.09
CA ARG A 42 23.03 9.67 -1.82
C ARG A 42 23.55 8.49 -2.63
N PRO A 43 23.72 7.29 -2.05
CA PRO A 43 24.10 6.12 -2.83
C PRO A 43 23.18 5.99 -4.05
N ALA A 44 23.73 5.61 -5.18
CA ALA A 44 22.92 5.30 -6.35
C ALA A 44 21.86 4.28 -5.94
N PRO A 45 20.58 4.45 -6.33
CA PRO A 45 19.55 3.47 -6.02
C PRO A 45 20.01 2.11 -6.53
N ALA A 46 19.80 1.07 -5.71
CA ALA A 46 20.02 -0.30 -6.15
C ALA A 46 19.24 -0.54 -7.46
N PRO A 47 19.75 -1.38 -8.35
CA PRO A 47 19.01 -1.70 -9.57
C PRO A 47 17.62 -2.23 -9.18
N ALA A 48 16.61 -1.65 -9.79
CA ALA A 48 15.21 -2.01 -9.58
C ALA A 48 15.00 -3.53 -9.77
N GLY A 49 14.14 -4.16 -8.98
CA GLY A 49 13.96 -5.60 -8.94
C GLY A 49 12.53 -6.06 -8.73
N ILE A 50 12.32 -7.38 -8.79
CA ILE A 50 11.10 -8.00 -8.25
C ILE A 50 11.30 -8.12 -6.75
N VAL A 51 10.77 -7.14 -6.01
CA VAL A 51 11.01 -7.03 -4.55
C VAL A 51 9.91 -7.70 -3.71
N PHE A 52 8.79 -8.06 -4.34
CA PHE A 52 7.64 -8.70 -3.71
C PHE A 52 7.05 -9.73 -4.67
N ALA A 53 6.88 -10.97 -4.21
CA ALA A 53 6.29 -12.01 -5.04
C ALA A 53 5.43 -12.95 -4.20
N GLY A 54 4.30 -13.36 -4.77
CA GLY A 54 3.40 -14.22 -4.03
C GLY A 54 2.05 -14.42 -4.70
N VAL A 55 1.00 -14.47 -3.89
CA VAL A 55 -0.33 -14.86 -4.34
C VAL A 55 -1.41 -13.89 -3.88
N ARG A 56 -2.51 -13.83 -4.63
CA ARG A 56 -3.76 -13.24 -4.17
C ARG A 56 -4.73 -14.33 -3.76
N SER A 57 -5.35 -14.21 -2.60
CA SER A 57 -6.45 -15.07 -2.17
C SER A 57 -7.79 -14.40 -2.44
N SER A 58 -8.83 -15.20 -2.72
CA SER A 58 -10.21 -14.73 -2.75
C SER A 58 -11.17 -15.79 -2.25
N SER A 59 -12.31 -15.38 -1.69
CA SER A 59 -13.37 -16.28 -1.26
C SER A 59 -14.10 -16.96 -2.44
N TYR A 60 -13.91 -16.45 -3.65
CA TYR A 60 -14.47 -16.96 -4.91
C TYR A 60 -13.48 -17.69 -5.81
N GLY A 61 -12.20 -17.83 -5.39
CA GLY A 61 -11.15 -18.56 -6.11
C GLY A 61 -11.16 -20.06 -5.87
N ILE A 62 -10.09 -20.59 -5.24
CA ILE A 62 -9.90 -22.03 -5.02
C ILE A 62 -10.99 -22.62 -4.12
N LYS A 63 -11.57 -23.73 -4.54
CA LYS A 63 -12.53 -24.51 -3.75
C LYS A 63 -12.11 -25.99 -3.66
N PRO A 64 -12.21 -26.63 -2.47
CA PRO A 64 -12.39 -25.99 -1.17
C PRO A 64 -11.27 -24.99 -0.89
N PHE A 65 -11.52 -24.00 -0.03
CA PHE A 65 -10.51 -22.99 0.32
C PHE A 65 -9.37 -23.68 1.09
N PRO A 66 -8.11 -23.58 0.66
CA PRO A 66 -7.02 -24.33 1.25
C PRO A 66 -6.75 -23.94 2.70
N GLU A 67 -6.21 -24.88 3.49
CA GLU A 67 -5.82 -24.65 4.86
C GLU A 67 -4.60 -23.70 4.97
N PRO A 68 -4.39 -23.02 6.12
CA PRO A 68 -3.31 -22.04 6.29
C PRO A 68 -1.92 -22.52 5.88
N ALA A 69 -1.58 -23.77 6.22
CA ALA A 69 -0.29 -24.34 5.86
C ALA A 69 -0.10 -24.51 4.33
N ALA A 70 -1.17 -24.79 3.59
CA ALA A 70 -1.12 -24.87 2.13
C ALA A 70 -0.90 -23.51 1.49
N TRP A 71 -1.61 -22.47 1.97
CA TRP A 71 -1.36 -21.10 1.55
C TRP A 71 0.06 -20.63 1.86
N GLN A 72 0.55 -20.90 3.08
CA GLN A 72 1.93 -20.58 3.46
C GLN A 72 2.94 -21.19 2.48
N ARG A 73 2.82 -22.50 2.18
CA ARG A 73 3.70 -23.16 1.20
C ARG A 73 3.62 -22.53 -0.18
N ALA A 74 2.41 -22.22 -0.66
CA ALA A 74 2.20 -21.61 -1.97
C ALA A 74 2.84 -20.22 -2.07
N ILE A 75 2.68 -19.38 -1.04
CA ILE A 75 3.29 -18.04 -0.98
C ILE A 75 4.82 -18.15 -1.03
N LEU A 76 5.39 -19.01 -0.19
CA LEU A 76 6.84 -19.20 -0.14
C LEU A 76 7.38 -19.78 -1.45
N ALA A 77 6.71 -20.77 -2.04
CA ALA A 77 7.10 -21.37 -3.31
C ALA A 77 7.01 -20.39 -4.49
N MET A 78 5.99 -19.49 -4.50
CA MET A 78 5.90 -18.45 -5.50
C MET A 78 7.04 -17.43 -5.37
N ALA A 79 7.33 -16.99 -4.16
CA ALA A 79 8.43 -16.05 -3.92
C ALA A 79 9.80 -16.62 -4.25
N ALA A 80 10.02 -17.92 -3.98
CA ALA A 80 11.26 -18.60 -4.29
C ALA A 80 11.60 -18.64 -5.79
N LYS A 81 10.65 -18.35 -6.66
CA LYS A 81 10.90 -18.19 -8.10
C LYS A 81 11.68 -16.91 -8.44
N PHE A 82 11.76 -15.94 -7.52
CA PHE A 82 12.37 -14.63 -7.74
C PHE A 82 13.39 -14.33 -6.64
N GLU A 83 14.66 -14.31 -7.01
CA GLU A 83 15.75 -14.10 -6.05
C GLU A 83 15.62 -12.74 -5.35
N GLY A 84 15.69 -12.73 -4.02
CA GLY A 84 15.61 -11.53 -3.20
C GLY A 84 14.19 -10.99 -3.01
N ALA A 85 13.16 -11.57 -3.63
CA ALA A 85 11.79 -11.12 -3.44
C ALA A 85 11.27 -11.49 -2.04
N THR A 86 10.59 -10.53 -1.40
CA THR A 86 9.85 -10.78 -0.16
C THR A 86 8.63 -11.64 -0.44
N PRO A 87 8.44 -12.77 0.27
CA PRO A 87 7.23 -13.56 0.16
C PRO A 87 6.00 -12.75 0.56
N GLY A 88 4.98 -12.72 -0.30
CA GLY A 88 3.86 -11.84 -0.07
C GLY A 88 2.49 -12.40 -0.44
N ALA A 89 1.47 -11.81 0.16
CA ALA A 89 0.08 -12.08 -0.18
C ALA A 89 -0.72 -10.79 -0.29
N ILE A 90 -1.62 -10.76 -1.27
CA ILE A 90 -2.80 -9.89 -1.23
C ILE A 90 -3.93 -10.75 -0.70
N TRP A 91 -4.39 -10.43 0.52
CA TRP A 91 -5.41 -11.21 1.22
C TRP A 91 -6.72 -10.44 1.23
N ILE A 92 -7.69 -10.91 0.46
CA ILE A 92 -9.01 -10.28 0.40
C ILE A 92 -9.78 -10.64 1.67
N VAL A 93 -10.16 -9.63 2.43
CA VAL A 93 -10.92 -9.73 3.68
C VAL A 93 -12.32 -9.14 3.58
N GLY A 94 -12.64 -8.56 2.45
CA GLY A 94 -13.97 -8.05 2.15
C GLY A 94 -14.22 -8.04 0.66
N VAL A 95 -15.33 -8.65 0.25
CA VAL A 95 -15.74 -8.74 -1.17
C VAL A 95 -17.08 -8.03 -1.37
N MET A 96 -17.32 -7.54 -2.59
CA MET A 96 -18.65 -7.04 -2.94
C MET A 96 -19.69 -8.13 -2.72
N ALA A 97 -20.72 -7.82 -1.93
CA ALA A 97 -21.80 -8.74 -1.64
C ALA A 97 -22.69 -8.98 -2.89
N LYS A 98 -23.55 -10.01 -2.82
CA LYS A 98 -24.55 -10.26 -3.89
C LYS A 98 -25.46 -9.06 -4.14
N THR A 99 -25.72 -8.25 -3.10
CA THR A 99 -26.34 -6.94 -3.24
C THR A 99 -25.23 -5.92 -3.59
N PRO A 100 -25.17 -5.38 -4.81
CA PRO A 100 -23.98 -4.64 -5.31
C PRO A 100 -23.61 -3.34 -4.57
N ARG A 101 -24.34 -2.99 -3.53
CA ARG A 101 -24.09 -1.79 -2.70
C ARG A 101 -23.30 -2.11 -1.44
N PHE A 102 -23.21 -3.38 -1.06
CA PHE A 102 -22.62 -3.81 0.20
C PHE A 102 -21.29 -4.51 -0.04
N VAL A 103 -20.37 -4.30 0.88
CA VAL A 103 -19.20 -5.15 1.06
C VAL A 103 -19.51 -6.17 2.15
N HIS A 104 -19.23 -7.44 1.88
CA HIS A 104 -19.26 -8.50 2.86
C HIS A 104 -17.84 -8.72 3.38
N VAL A 105 -17.64 -8.45 4.68
CA VAL A 105 -16.34 -8.63 5.34
C VAL A 105 -16.30 -9.97 6.07
N ASP A 106 -15.16 -10.67 5.99
CA ASP A 106 -14.96 -12.04 6.47
C ASP A 106 -14.70 -12.13 8.00
N PHE A 107 -15.32 -11.25 8.79
CA PHE A 107 -15.20 -11.21 10.25
C PHE A 107 -16.46 -10.68 10.95
N PRO A 108 -16.65 -10.97 12.24
CA PRO A 108 -17.85 -10.58 12.99
C PRO A 108 -17.98 -9.09 13.27
N ALA A 109 -19.23 -8.63 13.33
CA ALA A 109 -19.58 -7.23 13.62
C ALA A 109 -19.24 -6.79 15.06
N GLU A 110 -19.23 -7.71 16.04
CA GLU A 110 -19.04 -7.41 17.47
C GLU A 110 -19.99 -6.30 17.98
N GLY A 111 -21.25 -6.37 17.57
CA GLY A 111 -22.28 -5.41 17.93
C GLY A 111 -22.28 -4.11 17.12
N ARG A 112 -21.40 -3.94 16.16
CA ARG A 112 -21.36 -2.75 15.28
C ARG A 112 -22.36 -2.88 14.14
N THR A 113 -22.95 -1.75 13.75
CA THR A 113 -23.70 -1.60 12.51
C THR A 113 -23.03 -0.52 11.67
N VAL A 114 -22.65 -0.86 10.46
CA VAL A 114 -21.90 0.05 9.56
C VAL A 114 -22.64 0.13 8.23
N PRO A 115 -22.91 1.34 7.70
CA PRO A 115 -23.60 1.50 6.42
C PRO A 115 -22.87 0.75 5.27
N TYR A 116 -23.61 -0.01 4.50
CA TYR A 116 -23.12 -0.80 3.36
C TYR A 116 -22.08 -1.88 3.70
N VAL A 117 -22.00 -2.31 4.96
CA VAL A 117 -21.14 -3.41 5.39
C VAL A 117 -21.99 -4.55 5.93
N GLU A 118 -21.81 -5.73 5.36
CA GLU A 118 -22.30 -7.00 5.88
C GLU A 118 -21.14 -7.73 6.57
N PHE A 119 -21.40 -8.27 7.75
CA PHE A 119 -20.37 -8.97 8.54
C PHE A 119 -20.62 -10.47 8.52
N ASP A 120 -19.53 -11.24 8.49
CA ASP A 120 -19.62 -12.68 8.72
C ASP A 120 -19.90 -13.00 10.19
N SER A 121 -20.25 -14.22 10.49
CA SER A 121 -20.43 -14.74 11.85
C SER A 121 -19.12 -15.26 12.45
N VAL A 122 -18.12 -15.53 11.60
CA VAL A 122 -16.82 -16.14 11.97
C VAL A 122 -15.70 -15.29 11.44
N ASP A 123 -14.63 -15.17 12.24
CA ASP A 123 -13.37 -14.56 11.78
C ASP A 123 -12.58 -15.57 10.95
N LYS A 124 -12.63 -15.41 9.64
CA LYS A 124 -11.93 -16.32 8.72
C LYS A 124 -10.46 -15.94 8.52
N PRO A 125 -10.09 -14.64 8.39
CA PRO A 125 -8.71 -14.22 8.17
C PRO A 125 -7.74 -14.56 9.30
N GLU A 126 -8.17 -14.47 10.56
CA GLU A 126 -7.32 -14.56 11.75
C GLU A 126 -6.37 -15.76 11.70
N ARG A 127 -6.90 -16.98 11.50
CA ARG A 127 -6.10 -18.20 11.48
C ARG A 127 -5.04 -18.27 10.36
N TYR A 128 -5.24 -17.51 9.28
CA TYR A 128 -4.26 -17.42 8.18
C TYR A 128 -3.16 -16.43 8.53
N LEU A 129 -3.52 -15.28 9.10
CA LEU A 129 -2.55 -14.29 9.53
C LEU A 129 -1.66 -14.85 10.64
N ASP A 130 -2.24 -15.56 11.63
CA ASP A 130 -1.48 -16.33 12.62
C ASP A 130 -0.46 -17.27 12.00
N ALA A 131 -0.86 -18.01 10.96
CA ALA A 131 0.01 -18.95 10.27
C ALA A 131 1.13 -18.26 9.47
N PHE A 132 0.92 -17.03 9.05
CA PHE A 132 1.90 -16.25 8.28
C PHE A 132 2.87 -15.47 9.18
N ASP A 133 2.48 -15.18 10.41
CA ASP A 133 3.32 -14.51 11.39
C ASP A 133 4.62 -15.28 11.65
N GLY A 134 5.73 -14.57 11.71
CA GLY A 134 7.05 -15.15 11.96
C GLY A 134 7.63 -15.99 10.79
N LYS A 135 6.94 -16.04 9.63
CA LYS A 135 7.38 -16.82 8.46
C LYS A 135 8.04 -15.96 7.37
N GLY A 136 8.26 -14.69 7.63
CA GLY A 136 8.81 -13.75 6.64
C GLY A 136 7.80 -13.32 5.58
N ILE A 137 6.56 -13.81 5.65
CA ILE A 137 5.49 -13.44 4.73
C ILE A 137 4.98 -12.06 5.08
N LYS A 138 4.69 -11.24 4.06
CA LYS A 138 4.09 -9.91 4.19
C LYS A 138 2.75 -9.87 3.51
N VAL A 139 1.75 -9.28 4.18
CA VAL A 139 0.35 -9.35 3.77
C VAL A 139 -0.21 -7.94 3.61
N TYR A 140 -0.77 -7.67 2.44
CA TYR A 140 -1.69 -6.56 2.24
C TYR A 140 -3.12 -7.08 2.38
N LEU A 141 -3.92 -6.43 3.24
CA LEU A 141 -5.34 -6.76 3.43
C LEU A 141 -6.17 -5.96 2.42
N GLN A 142 -6.89 -6.65 1.53
CA GLN A 142 -7.66 -6.00 0.46
C GLN A 142 -9.16 -6.05 0.73
N VAL A 143 -9.85 -4.98 0.31
CA VAL A 143 -11.31 -4.94 0.23
C VAL A 143 -11.80 -4.50 -1.15
N GLU A 144 -12.96 -5.00 -1.53
CA GLU A 144 -13.82 -4.52 -2.62
C GLU A 144 -14.89 -3.62 -1.98
N PRO A 145 -14.72 -2.30 -1.94
CA PRO A 145 -15.43 -1.44 -0.99
C PRO A 145 -16.93 -1.26 -1.28
N ALA A 146 -17.39 -1.58 -2.49
CA ALA A 146 -18.75 -1.30 -2.92
C ALA A 146 -19.16 0.16 -2.58
N ASN A 147 -20.25 0.38 -1.84
CA ASN A 147 -20.66 1.73 -1.43
C ASN A 147 -20.25 2.09 0.01
N ALA A 148 -19.53 1.20 0.71
CA ALA A 148 -19.04 1.49 2.04
C ALA A 148 -18.05 2.66 2.04
N ASP A 149 -17.94 3.32 3.18
CA ASP A 149 -16.95 4.39 3.39
C ASP A 149 -15.56 3.78 3.59
N VAL A 150 -14.63 4.12 2.70
CA VAL A 150 -13.28 3.51 2.70
C VAL A 150 -12.50 3.81 3.99
N PRO A 151 -12.46 5.04 4.53
CA PRO A 151 -11.88 5.29 5.86
C PRO A 151 -12.44 4.37 6.95
N THR A 152 -13.74 4.14 6.97
CA THR A 152 -14.38 3.21 7.91
C THR A 152 -13.90 1.76 7.70
N LEU A 153 -13.75 1.31 6.45
CA LEU A 153 -13.21 -0.02 6.15
C LEU A 153 -11.74 -0.16 6.58
N ILE A 154 -10.92 0.87 6.40
CA ILE A 154 -9.54 0.91 6.92
C ILE A 154 -9.56 0.72 8.44
N ASP A 155 -10.43 1.43 9.16
CA ASP A 155 -10.53 1.34 10.62
C ASP A 155 -10.98 -0.04 11.09
N LEU A 156 -11.96 -0.63 10.42
CA LEU A 156 -12.46 -1.96 10.74
C LEU A 156 -11.38 -3.03 10.54
N VAL A 157 -10.69 -3.00 9.41
CA VAL A 157 -9.73 -4.04 9.02
C VAL A 157 -8.41 -3.88 9.75
N LEU A 158 -7.80 -2.69 9.75
CA LEU A 158 -6.52 -2.47 10.41
C LEU A 158 -6.65 -2.40 11.92
N GLY A 159 -7.78 -1.92 12.46
CA GLY A 159 -8.08 -1.99 13.89
C GLY A 159 -8.19 -3.43 14.39
N ARG A 160 -8.64 -4.36 13.52
CA ARG A 160 -8.74 -5.77 13.84
C ARG A 160 -7.42 -6.51 13.67
N TYR A 161 -6.76 -6.37 12.52
CA TYR A 161 -5.63 -7.21 12.11
C TYR A 161 -4.26 -6.51 12.16
N GLY A 162 -4.19 -5.22 12.49
CA GLY A 162 -2.92 -4.49 12.57
C GLY A 162 -1.97 -4.98 13.67
N HIS A 163 -2.42 -5.88 14.55
CA HIS A 163 -1.59 -6.53 15.55
C HIS A 163 -0.70 -7.65 14.98
N HIS A 164 -1.01 -8.17 13.78
CA HIS A 164 -0.21 -9.19 13.11
C HIS A 164 1.07 -8.59 12.49
N PRO A 165 2.27 -9.06 12.85
CA PRO A 165 3.52 -8.58 12.27
C PRO A 165 3.70 -8.89 10.78
N CYS A 166 2.90 -9.81 10.22
CA CYS A 166 2.88 -10.07 8.79
C CYS A 166 2.13 -8.98 8.01
N VAL A 167 1.20 -8.24 8.62
CA VAL A 167 0.43 -7.18 7.94
C VAL A 167 1.34 -5.99 7.66
N VAL A 168 1.35 -5.52 6.41
CA VAL A 168 2.18 -4.40 5.95
C VAL A 168 1.40 -3.28 5.25
N GLY A 169 0.09 -3.42 5.14
CA GLY A 169 -0.73 -2.38 4.53
C GLY A 169 -2.15 -2.82 4.22
N PHE A 170 -2.84 -1.91 3.54
CA PHE A 170 -4.25 -2.05 3.20
C PHE A 170 -4.45 -1.74 1.72
N GLY A 171 -5.35 -2.44 1.07
CA GLY A 171 -5.62 -2.32 -0.34
C GLY A 171 -7.07 -2.07 -0.70
N ILE A 172 -7.26 -1.23 -1.68
CA ILE A 172 -8.55 -0.91 -2.27
C ILE A 172 -8.59 -1.42 -3.70
N ASP A 173 -9.59 -2.26 -3.98
CA ASP A 173 -9.97 -2.60 -5.33
C ASP A 173 -10.87 -1.49 -5.89
N VAL A 174 -10.25 -0.59 -6.68
CA VAL A 174 -10.91 0.62 -7.18
C VAL A 174 -12.01 0.29 -8.19
N GLU A 175 -11.93 -0.83 -8.89
CA GLU A 175 -12.99 -1.33 -9.78
C GLU A 175 -14.33 -1.45 -9.04
N TRP A 176 -14.27 -1.76 -7.74
CA TRP A 176 -15.46 -1.92 -6.90
C TRP A 176 -15.79 -0.69 -6.04
N ASN A 177 -15.08 0.42 -6.19
CA ASN A 177 -15.34 1.65 -5.43
C ASN A 177 -16.59 2.36 -5.95
N LYS A 178 -17.64 2.46 -5.10
CA LYS A 178 -18.93 3.10 -5.46
C LYS A 178 -19.59 2.47 -6.70
N THR A 179 -19.58 1.17 -6.78
CA THR A 179 -20.12 0.39 -7.91
C THR A 179 -21.61 0.59 -8.16
N ALA A 180 -22.41 0.99 -7.16
CA ALA A 180 -23.80 1.34 -7.40
C ALA A 180 -23.95 2.56 -8.32
N ASP A 181 -22.97 3.47 -8.30
CA ASP A 181 -22.96 4.70 -9.08
C ASP A 181 -22.27 4.47 -10.44
N ARG A 182 -21.28 3.57 -10.47
CA ARG A 182 -20.56 3.16 -11.70
C ARG A 182 -20.31 1.65 -11.73
N PRO A 183 -21.27 0.87 -12.20
CA PRO A 183 -21.12 -0.57 -12.35
C PRO A 183 -19.98 -0.92 -13.31
N ARG A 184 -19.19 -1.95 -12.95
CA ARG A 184 -18.06 -2.54 -13.70
C ARG A 184 -16.74 -1.77 -13.71
N THR A 185 -16.72 -0.49 -13.35
CA THR A 185 -15.47 0.30 -13.37
C THR A 185 -15.18 1.03 -12.06
N GLY A 186 -16.17 1.13 -11.18
CA GLY A 186 -16.06 1.92 -9.96
C GLY A 186 -15.87 3.42 -10.23
N MET A 187 -15.65 4.18 -9.17
CA MET A 187 -15.35 5.61 -9.23
C MET A 187 -13.85 5.85 -9.13
N PRO A 188 -13.29 6.71 -10.00
CA PRO A 188 -11.89 7.08 -9.91
C PRO A 188 -11.50 7.65 -8.55
N VAL A 189 -10.27 7.40 -8.14
CA VAL A 189 -9.68 7.93 -6.91
C VAL A 189 -8.88 9.18 -7.24
N ASN A 190 -9.34 10.34 -6.78
CA ASN A 190 -8.60 11.59 -6.97
C ASN A 190 -7.46 11.76 -5.95
N ASP A 191 -6.59 12.75 -6.20
CA ASP A 191 -5.39 13.01 -5.39
C ASP A 191 -5.70 13.30 -3.91
N ALA A 192 -6.76 14.06 -3.63
CA ALA A 192 -7.16 14.39 -2.26
C ALA A 192 -7.66 13.15 -1.50
N THR A 193 -8.45 12.32 -2.16
CA THR A 193 -8.95 11.04 -1.63
C THR A 193 -7.82 10.07 -1.37
N ALA A 194 -6.90 9.89 -2.32
CA ALA A 194 -5.75 9.01 -2.18
C ALA A 194 -4.86 9.42 -0.99
N ARG A 195 -4.59 10.73 -0.86
CA ARG A 195 -3.84 11.29 0.27
C ARG A 195 -4.52 11.02 1.62
N ALA A 196 -5.84 11.20 1.68
CA ALA A 196 -6.59 10.99 2.91
C ALA A 196 -6.60 9.51 3.33
N TRP A 197 -6.78 8.58 2.37
CA TRP A 197 -6.75 7.15 2.62
C TRP A 197 -5.36 6.67 3.05
N GLU A 198 -4.30 7.13 2.37
CA GLU A 198 -2.92 6.79 2.77
C GLU A 198 -2.61 7.30 4.18
N ALA A 199 -2.98 8.55 4.49
CA ALA A 199 -2.79 9.10 5.83
C ALA A 199 -3.54 8.28 6.89
N ARG A 200 -4.74 7.78 6.57
CA ARG A 200 -5.49 6.91 7.47
C ARG A 200 -4.81 5.57 7.69
N VAL A 201 -4.33 4.92 6.64
CA VAL A 201 -3.55 3.67 6.73
C VAL A 201 -2.30 3.87 7.59
N LYS A 202 -1.53 4.93 7.33
CA LYS A 202 -0.31 5.24 8.08
C LYS A 202 -0.56 5.67 9.54
N SER A 203 -1.78 6.06 9.90
CA SER A 203 -2.12 6.35 11.30
C SER A 203 -2.15 5.11 12.19
N PHE A 204 -2.33 3.92 11.63
CA PHE A 204 -2.22 2.64 12.34
C PHE A 204 -0.75 2.23 12.51
N ASN A 205 0.04 2.38 11.47
CA ASN A 205 1.48 2.15 11.50
C ASN A 205 2.14 2.99 10.39
N PRO A 206 3.12 3.87 10.72
CA PRO A 206 3.78 4.72 9.72
C PRO A 206 4.47 3.94 8.58
N SER A 207 4.80 2.67 8.79
CA SER A 207 5.39 1.79 7.79
C SER A 207 4.36 1.13 6.87
N TYR A 208 3.08 1.19 7.20
CA TYR A 208 2.03 0.61 6.35
C TYR A 208 1.88 1.39 5.07
N ARG A 209 1.59 0.65 4.00
CA ARG A 209 1.35 1.24 2.68
C ARG A 209 -0.10 1.02 2.27
N LEU A 210 -0.67 2.03 1.64
CA LEU A 210 -1.89 1.86 0.86
C LEU A 210 -1.53 1.26 -0.50
N PHE A 211 -2.31 0.30 -1.01
CA PHE A 211 -2.32 0.05 -2.44
C PHE A 211 -3.68 0.39 -3.07
N LEU A 212 -3.63 0.80 -4.33
CA LEU A 212 -4.80 1.01 -5.18
C LEU A 212 -4.68 0.07 -6.37
N LYS A 213 -5.74 -0.69 -6.65
CA LYS A 213 -5.79 -1.69 -7.72
C LYS A 213 -6.86 -1.34 -8.75
N HIS A 214 -6.49 -1.34 -10.02
CA HIS A 214 -7.38 -1.22 -11.17
C HIS A 214 -6.62 -1.59 -12.46
N TRP A 215 -7.36 -1.96 -13.49
CA TRP A 215 -6.81 -2.23 -14.83
C TRP A 215 -6.66 -0.96 -15.70
N ASP A 216 -7.29 0.16 -15.33
CA ASP A 216 -7.20 1.43 -16.04
C ASP A 216 -6.46 2.46 -15.17
N PRO A 217 -5.27 2.94 -15.60
CA PRO A 217 -4.48 3.89 -14.83
C PRO A 217 -5.16 5.27 -14.69
N ASP A 218 -6.15 5.60 -15.50
CA ASP A 218 -6.90 6.85 -15.38
C ASP A 218 -7.86 6.86 -14.16
N TRP A 219 -8.10 5.69 -13.53
CA TRP A 219 -8.83 5.56 -12.26
C TRP A 219 -7.96 5.86 -11.04
N MET A 220 -6.66 5.98 -11.20
CA MET A 220 -5.70 6.28 -10.14
C MET A 220 -5.51 7.79 -9.94
N PRO A 221 -5.00 8.25 -8.76
CA PRO A 221 -4.67 9.66 -8.55
C PRO A 221 -3.64 10.12 -9.59
N GLN A 222 -3.90 11.27 -10.23
CA GLN A 222 -3.13 11.68 -11.40
C GLN A 222 -1.80 12.37 -11.04
N VAL A 223 -1.72 13.02 -9.87
CA VAL A 223 -0.56 13.78 -9.41
C VAL A 223 0.00 13.24 -8.10
N TYR A 224 -0.88 12.96 -7.15
CA TYR A 224 -0.45 12.46 -5.85
C TYR A 224 0.08 11.03 -5.96
N ARG A 225 1.31 10.82 -5.50
CA ARG A 225 1.95 9.51 -5.49
C ARG A 225 2.14 8.94 -4.08
N GLY A 226 2.46 9.80 -3.09
CA GLY A 226 2.73 9.36 -1.72
C GLY A 226 3.69 8.17 -1.66
N ASP A 227 3.45 7.28 -0.70
CA ASP A 227 4.08 5.96 -0.60
C ASP A 227 3.07 4.86 -1.00
N ILE A 228 2.27 5.13 -2.04
CA ILE A 228 1.22 4.23 -2.54
C ILE A 228 1.84 3.17 -3.44
N VAL A 229 1.33 1.95 -3.35
CA VAL A 229 1.59 0.87 -4.30
C VAL A 229 0.47 0.86 -5.35
N PHE A 230 0.82 0.87 -6.62
CA PHE A 230 -0.16 0.82 -7.72
C PHE A 230 -0.19 -0.57 -8.31
N VAL A 231 -1.39 -1.20 -8.26
CA VAL A 231 -1.57 -2.60 -8.66
C VAL A 231 -2.41 -2.65 -9.93
N ASP A 232 -1.84 -3.27 -10.96
CA ASP A 232 -2.52 -3.55 -12.20
C ASP A 232 -3.06 -4.98 -12.21
N ASP A 233 -4.30 -5.15 -12.58
CA ASP A 233 -4.96 -6.44 -12.74
C ASP A 233 -5.58 -6.64 -14.12
N SER A 234 -5.02 -5.98 -15.12
CA SER A 234 -5.38 -6.16 -16.53
C SER A 234 -5.32 -7.61 -16.96
N GLN A 235 -6.24 -8.00 -17.82
CA GLN A 235 -6.39 -9.35 -18.33
C GLN A 235 -7.01 -9.34 -19.74
N ILE A 236 -7.19 -10.52 -20.34
CA ILE A 236 -7.72 -10.69 -21.71
C ILE A 236 -6.71 -10.22 -22.76
N PHE A 237 -5.44 -10.51 -22.49
CA PHE A 237 -4.38 -10.25 -23.47
C PHE A 237 -4.33 -11.32 -24.57
N PRO A 238 -4.06 -10.94 -25.81
CA PRO A 238 -3.93 -11.92 -26.90
C PRO A 238 -2.68 -12.82 -26.73
N ASP A 239 -1.63 -12.28 -26.11
CA ASP A 239 -0.35 -12.96 -25.89
C ASP A 239 0.47 -12.28 -24.78
N MET A 240 1.63 -12.85 -24.49
CA MET A 240 2.57 -12.36 -23.49
C MET A 240 3.16 -10.98 -23.85
N GLU A 241 3.43 -10.70 -25.13
CA GLU A 241 4.03 -9.42 -25.52
C GLU A 241 3.07 -8.26 -25.30
N ALA A 242 1.78 -8.44 -25.57
CA ALA A 242 0.75 -7.45 -25.32
C ALA A 242 0.63 -7.15 -23.81
N MET A 243 0.66 -8.19 -22.96
CA MET A 243 0.66 -8.01 -21.50
C MET A 243 1.90 -7.28 -21.00
N VAL A 244 3.09 -7.71 -21.45
CA VAL A 244 4.36 -7.11 -21.03
C VAL A 244 4.46 -5.65 -21.48
N LYS A 245 3.94 -5.33 -22.66
CA LYS A 245 3.90 -3.96 -23.17
C LYS A 245 2.99 -3.09 -22.31
N GLU A 246 1.78 -3.53 -22.04
CA GLU A 246 0.83 -2.78 -21.21
C GLU A 246 1.41 -2.53 -19.81
N PHE A 247 1.85 -3.57 -19.11
CA PHE A 247 2.41 -3.46 -17.77
C PHE A 247 3.69 -2.61 -17.69
N GLY A 248 4.60 -2.82 -18.63
CA GLY A 248 5.93 -2.21 -18.60
C GLY A 248 6.04 -0.85 -19.27
N GLU A 249 5.21 -0.57 -20.28
CA GLU A 249 5.30 0.65 -21.10
C GLU A 249 4.14 1.62 -20.86
N ASP A 250 2.95 1.11 -20.47
CA ASP A 250 1.79 1.96 -20.26
C ASP A 250 1.51 2.18 -18.77
N TRP A 251 1.48 1.12 -17.91
CA TRP A 251 1.20 1.24 -16.49
C TRP A 251 2.40 1.73 -15.68
N ALA A 252 3.52 0.99 -15.66
CA ALA A 252 4.62 1.27 -14.76
C ALA A 252 5.18 2.70 -14.89
N PRO A 253 5.37 3.27 -16.09
CA PRO A 253 5.90 4.63 -16.24
C PRO A 253 5.00 5.71 -15.63
N ARG A 254 3.69 5.51 -15.60
CA ARG A 254 2.74 6.47 -15.02
C ARG A 254 2.92 6.62 -13.50
N PHE A 255 3.42 5.59 -12.85
CA PHE A 255 3.57 5.54 -11.39
C PHE A 255 5.02 5.56 -10.91
N TYR A 256 5.97 5.80 -11.83
CA TYR A 256 7.38 5.94 -11.45
C TYR A 256 7.58 7.11 -10.46
N PRO A 257 8.37 6.97 -9.38
CA PRO A 257 9.20 5.82 -9.00
C PRO A 257 8.54 4.86 -7.99
N ASN A 258 7.23 4.94 -7.77
CA ASN A 258 6.53 4.09 -6.81
C ASN A 258 6.65 2.59 -7.14
N LEU A 259 6.55 1.76 -6.11
CA LEU A 259 6.38 0.31 -6.30
C LEU A 259 5.10 0.05 -7.10
N VAL A 260 5.20 -0.74 -8.15
CA VAL A 260 4.06 -1.26 -8.90
C VAL A 260 3.94 -2.76 -8.67
N MET A 261 2.73 -3.30 -8.69
CA MET A 261 2.51 -4.74 -8.64
C MET A 261 1.60 -5.17 -9.79
N PHE A 262 1.83 -6.38 -10.30
CA PHE A 262 1.06 -6.93 -11.40
C PHE A 262 0.39 -8.23 -10.96
N GLN A 263 -0.93 -8.27 -11.08
CA GLN A 263 -1.69 -9.50 -10.87
C GLN A 263 -1.77 -10.27 -12.19
N VAL A 264 -1.25 -11.48 -12.18
CA VAL A 264 -1.14 -12.34 -13.36
C VAL A 264 -1.75 -13.72 -13.11
N GLY A 265 -1.93 -14.51 -14.16
CA GLY A 265 -2.46 -15.87 -14.04
C GLY A 265 -3.98 -15.97 -14.17
N TYR A 266 -4.63 -14.97 -14.72
CA TYR A 266 -6.06 -15.01 -14.98
C TYR A 266 -6.43 -16.10 -16.01
N ASN A 267 -7.60 -16.70 -15.82
CA ASN A 267 -8.10 -17.76 -16.72
C ASN A 267 -8.35 -17.27 -18.15
N SER A 268 -8.65 -16.00 -18.34
CA SER A 268 -8.78 -15.36 -19.65
C SER A 268 -7.49 -15.46 -20.48
N ASP A 269 -6.35 -15.44 -19.82
CA ASP A 269 -5.02 -15.44 -20.44
C ASP A 269 -4.40 -16.85 -20.47
N LYS A 270 -5.04 -17.83 -19.82
CA LYS A 270 -4.58 -19.22 -19.74
C LYS A 270 -4.27 -19.86 -21.09
N PRO A 271 -5.02 -19.57 -22.19
CA PRO A 271 -4.73 -20.19 -23.48
C PRO A 271 -3.28 -20.01 -23.97
N TRP A 272 -2.63 -18.91 -23.61
CA TRP A 272 -1.25 -18.68 -24.03
C TRP A 272 -0.23 -18.92 -22.90
N TRP A 273 -0.51 -18.59 -21.63
CA TRP A 273 0.49 -18.77 -20.58
C TRP A 273 0.63 -20.23 -20.12
N SER A 274 -0.40 -21.07 -20.28
CA SER A 274 -0.35 -22.49 -19.85
C SER A 274 0.65 -23.37 -20.62
N GLY A 275 1.08 -22.91 -21.79
CA GLY A 275 2.12 -23.56 -22.58
C GLY A 275 3.55 -23.23 -22.16
N LEU A 276 3.76 -22.32 -21.23
CA LEU A 276 5.08 -21.95 -20.72
C LEU A 276 5.60 -23.01 -19.71
N ALA A 277 6.91 -23.26 -19.69
CA ALA A 277 7.49 -24.25 -18.78
C ALA A 277 7.36 -23.85 -17.30
N ASP A 278 7.53 -22.59 -16.97
CA ASP A 278 7.30 -21.98 -15.66
C ASP A 278 6.61 -20.64 -15.86
N PRO A 279 5.27 -20.63 -15.98
CA PRO A 279 4.54 -19.41 -16.29
C PRO A 279 4.83 -18.24 -15.32
N PRO A 280 4.79 -18.40 -13.98
CA PRO A 280 5.09 -17.29 -13.10
C PRO A 280 6.48 -16.68 -13.31
N ARG A 281 7.49 -17.54 -13.43
CA ARG A 281 8.89 -17.11 -13.66
C ARG A 281 9.02 -16.39 -14.99
N THR A 282 8.50 -16.99 -16.06
CA THR A 282 8.61 -16.45 -17.42
C THR A 282 7.93 -15.07 -17.50
N LEU A 283 6.72 -14.93 -16.95
CA LEU A 283 6.00 -13.66 -16.97
C LEU A 283 6.69 -12.60 -16.12
N GLY A 284 7.11 -12.96 -14.91
CA GLY A 284 7.81 -12.04 -14.02
C GLY A 284 9.11 -11.51 -14.62
N ASP A 285 9.93 -12.37 -15.21
CA ASP A 285 11.19 -11.98 -15.86
C ASP A 285 10.93 -11.09 -17.10
N ALA A 286 9.91 -11.40 -17.90
CA ALA A 286 9.56 -10.63 -19.09
C ALA A 286 9.06 -9.21 -18.73
N ILE A 287 8.18 -9.10 -17.72
CA ILE A 287 7.68 -7.80 -17.22
C ILE A 287 8.86 -7.01 -16.63
N ARG A 288 9.69 -7.69 -15.81
CA ARG A 288 10.85 -7.06 -15.17
C ARG A 288 11.81 -6.43 -16.17
N ALA A 289 11.98 -7.02 -17.33
CA ALA A 289 12.86 -6.50 -18.40
C ALA A 289 12.39 -5.13 -18.95
N ARG A 290 11.13 -4.76 -18.78
CA ARG A 290 10.53 -3.48 -19.24
C ARG A 290 10.33 -2.46 -18.11
N VAL A 291 10.12 -2.89 -16.88
CA VAL A 291 9.85 -2.01 -15.72
C VAL A 291 11.15 -1.41 -15.18
N LYS A 292 11.16 -0.08 -14.91
CA LYS A 292 12.35 0.66 -14.46
C LYS A 292 12.39 0.92 -12.96
N GLN A 293 11.30 0.62 -12.23
CA GLN A 293 11.18 0.75 -10.76
C GLN A 293 11.06 -0.63 -10.12
N ASP A 294 11.09 -0.66 -8.80
CA ASP A 294 10.75 -1.87 -8.05
C ASP A 294 9.35 -2.33 -8.38
N MET A 295 9.18 -3.65 -8.49
CA MET A 295 7.90 -4.24 -8.82
C MET A 295 7.59 -5.49 -7.99
N GLY A 296 6.31 -5.84 -7.94
CA GLY A 296 5.83 -7.10 -7.39
C GLY A 296 5.10 -7.93 -8.44
N ILE A 297 5.16 -9.26 -8.27
CA ILE A 297 4.39 -10.24 -9.06
C ILE A 297 3.47 -11.01 -8.12
N ILE A 298 2.18 -10.97 -8.45
CA ILE A 298 1.13 -11.61 -7.65
C ILE A 298 0.33 -12.54 -8.55
N TRP A 299 0.41 -13.85 -8.27
CA TRP A 299 -0.39 -14.84 -8.99
C TRP A 299 -1.80 -14.93 -8.38
N VAL A 300 -2.83 -14.84 -9.22
CA VAL A 300 -4.21 -14.96 -8.75
C VAL A 300 -4.55 -16.41 -8.42
N ASP A 301 -5.40 -16.61 -7.42
CA ASP A 301 -5.77 -17.93 -6.93
C ASP A 301 -6.63 -18.77 -7.89
N PHE A 302 -7.26 -18.16 -8.87
CA PHE A 302 -8.08 -18.86 -9.88
C PHE A 302 -7.36 -19.99 -10.59
N SER A 303 -6.07 -19.82 -10.86
CA SER A 303 -5.24 -20.76 -11.60
C SER A 303 -3.99 -21.18 -10.84
N LEU A 304 -3.92 -20.90 -9.55
CA LEU A 304 -2.73 -21.16 -8.74
C LEU A 304 -2.36 -22.65 -8.72
N ARG A 305 -3.37 -23.55 -8.77
CA ARG A 305 -3.18 -25.00 -8.86
C ARG A 305 -2.56 -25.48 -10.17
N ASP A 306 -2.60 -24.69 -11.20
CA ASP A 306 -2.00 -25.03 -12.49
C ASP A 306 -0.46 -24.80 -12.48
N VAL A 307 0.04 -23.97 -11.56
CA VAL A 307 1.45 -23.54 -11.54
C VAL A 307 2.19 -23.92 -10.25
N LEU A 308 1.46 -24.28 -9.18
CA LEU A 308 2.02 -24.73 -7.92
C LEU A 308 1.21 -25.88 -7.32
N PRO A 309 1.86 -26.89 -6.73
CA PRO A 309 1.17 -27.93 -5.97
C PRO A 309 0.59 -27.31 -4.69
N ILE A 310 -0.71 -27.22 -4.60
CA ILE A 310 -1.43 -26.88 -3.37
C ILE A 310 -2.02 -28.19 -2.86
N GLU A 311 -1.31 -28.85 -1.94
CA GLU A 311 -1.77 -30.10 -1.34
C GLU A 311 -3.03 -29.89 -0.50
N GLY A 312 -3.95 -30.83 -0.57
CA GLY A 312 -5.20 -30.87 0.20
C GLY A 312 -6.45 -31.13 -0.63
N ASP A 313 -6.32 -31.35 -1.95
CA ASP A 313 -7.47 -31.54 -2.84
C ASP A 313 -7.72 -32.98 -3.28
N GLY A 314 -7.05 -33.97 -2.66
CA GLY A 314 -7.34 -35.40 -2.88
C GLY A 314 -7.20 -35.88 -4.34
N ARG A 315 -6.43 -35.18 -5.17
CA ARG A 315 -6.03 -35.70 -6.48
C ARG A 315 -4.75 -36.52 -6.34
N PRO A 316 -4.76 -37.76 -6.86
CA PRO A 316 -3.60 -38.63 -6.82
C PRO A 316 -2.43 -38.07 -7.63
#